data_6b79fb0edc3ff1f57ad68dbc2f95f962
#
_entry.id   6b79fb0edc3ff1f57ad68dbc2f95f962
#
_cell.length_a   1.000
_cell.length_b   1.000
_cell.length_c   1.000
_cell.angle_alpha   90.00
_cell.angle_beta   90.00
_cell.angle_gamma   90.00
#
_symmetry.space_group_name_H-M   'P 1'
#
loop_
_entity.id
_entity.type
_entity.pdbx_description
1 polymer ?
#
loop_
_entity_poly.entity_id
_entity_poly.type
_entity_poly.pdbx_seq_one_letter_code
_entity_poly.pdbx_strand_id
1 'polypeptide(L)'
;MARSLSARAGSIQMTEGSLYKNILLFSVPLIFSQLLQVMFNMADVAVVGKFSSATALGSVGSTSTLVTLFTGFLIGLSNGINVRVAQYLGARQEEDTRNCVHTALILCTLSGLVIAVLCFFLAAPMLELLKTKDDLLPGAVLYFRIYALGMPALGIFNFGNAVLSASGDTKRPLAYLTAAGILNVILNLFFVIVCKMAADGVALASIISQYLSAVLVLLHMTRLTDSCRVEWKLLRLHGSEVGRILGLGVPAGIQHMIFAVANLFIQVGINSFDSTVVSGNSAAVNVDNVIYNVMAAFYTACSTFMGQNWGAGKKDRMMKSYYISLGYSFAIAAVLGAAFLLCGEPFLYIFTNDADVVAAGMERMRIMCFSYCVSAFMDCTIAACRGLGRSFVPTVIVIMGSCVFRVIWVYTIFAHFHTIPSLYLLYIFSWTITAAAEILYFIRCCRRLRTAQTA
;
A
#
# COMPACT_ATOMS: atom_id res chain seq x y z
N MET A 1 6.52 32.43 25.06
CA MET A 1 5.55 32.90 24.04
C MET A 1 5.38 31.78 23.01
N ALA A 2 4.35 30.94 23.14
CA ALA A 2 4.11 29.82 22.24
C ALA A 2 3.60 30.39 20.91
N ARG A 3 4.45 30.36 19.87
CA ARG A 3 3.98 30.53 18.51
C ARG A 3 3.01 29.38 18.22
N SER A 4 1.72 29.71 18.09
CA SER A 4 0.74 28.79 17.52
C SER A 4 1.33 28.27 16.21
N LEU A 5 1.43 26.94 16.07
CA LEU A 5 1.69 26.31 14.78
C LEU A 5 0.65 26.89 13.81
N SER A 6 1.03 27.90 13.03
CA SER A 6 0.15 28.43 12.01
C SER A 6 -0.16 27.26 11.09
N ALA A 7 -1.43 26.84 11.07
CA ALA A 7 -1.88 25.79 10.18
C ALA A 7 -1.38 26.13 8.77
N ARG A 8 -0.60 25.26 8.16
CA ARG A 8 -0.24 25.42 6.73
C ARG A 8 -1.53 25.65 5.97
N ALA A 9 -1.57 26.63 5.07
CA ALA A 9 -2.71 26.82 4.20
C ALA A 9 -3.00 25.48 3.48
N GLY A 10 -4.11 24.83 3.83
CA GLY A 10 -4.55 23.57 3.25
C GLY A 10 -4.22 22.29 4.04
N SER A 11 -3.46 22.33 5.15
CA SER A 11 -3.25 21.14 6.00
C SER A 11 -4.41 20.93 6.97
N ILE A 12 -4.73 19.66 7.23
CA ILE A 12 -5.84 19.25 8.10
C ILE A 12 -5.33 19.14 9.54
N GLN A 13 -6.02 19.82 10.46
CA GLN A 13 -5.72 19.71 11.88
C GLN A 13 -6.34 18.44 12.46
N MET A 14 -5.49 17.49 12.88
CA MET A 14 -5.95 16.18 13.34
C MET A 14 -6.33 16.17 14.82
N THR A 15 -5.71 17.07 15.62
CA THR A 15 -5.93 17.14 17.06
C THR A 15 -7.09 18.06 17.47
N GLU A 16 -7.68 18.81 16.53
CA GLU A 16 -8.74 19.78 16.78
C GLU A 16 -9.87 19.67 15.73
N GLY A 17 -10.99 20.33 15.96
CA GLY A 17 -12.15 20.35 15.07
C GLY A 17 -12.91 19.02 14.96
N SER A 18 -13.79 18.91 13.96
CA SER A 18 -14.61 17.72 13.73
C SER A 18 -13.80 16.57 13.15
N LEU A 19 -13.72 15.44 13.87
CA LEU A 19 -13.04 14.24 13.40
C LEU A 19 -13.66 13.65 12.14
N TYR A 20 -14.99 13.59 12.07
CA TYR A 20 -15.69 13.07 10.89
C TYR A 20 -15.27 13.81 9.62
N LYS A 21 -15.39 15.15 9.65
CA LYS A 21 -15.02 15.98 8.50
C LYS A 21 -13.52 15.87 8.18
N ASN A 22 -12.66 15.90 9.21
CA ASN A 22 -11.20 15.91 9.02
C ASN A 22 -10.68 14.58 8.47
N ILE A 23 -11.18 13.43 8.97
CA ILE A 23 -10.81 12.11 8.46
C ILE A 23 -11.27 11.95 7.02
N LEU A 24 -12.50 12.38 6.68
CA LEU A 24 -13.00 12.30 5.31
C LEU A 24 -12.17 13.17 4.35
N LEU A 25 -11.95 14.45 4.69
CA LEU A 25 -11.15 15.38 3.87
C LEU A 25 -9.70 14.92 3.72
N PHE A 26 -9.14 14.25 4.72
CA PHE A 26 -7.81 13.66 4.66
C PHE A 26 -7.77 12.44 3.73
N SER A 27 -8.79 11.60 3.79
CA SER A 27 -8.83 10.34 3.03
C SER A 27 -9.12 10.56 1.55
N VAL A 28 -9.90 11.58 1.16
CA VAL A 28 -10.27 11.82 -0.24
C VAL A 28 -9.05 11.96 -1.16
N PRO A 29 -8.04 12.80 -0.88
CA PRO A 29 -6.84 12.86 -1.74
C PRO A 29 -6.05 11.54 -1.75
N LEU A 30 -6.04 10.79 -0.65
CA LEU A 30 -5.38 9.47 -0.60
C LEU A 30 -6.12 8.45 -1.47
N ILE A 31 -7.46 8.45 -1.48
CA ILE A 31 -8.26 7.61 -2.37
C ILE A 31 -7.88 7.89 -3.83
N PHE A 32 -7.85 9.16 -4.22
CA PHE A 32 -7.45 9.54 -5.57
C PHE A 32 -6.01 9.13 -5.89
N SER A 33 -5.08 9.26 -4.94
CA SER A 33 -3.69 8.81 -5.12
C SER A 33 -3.61 7.30 -5.37
N GLN A 34 -4.35 6.51 -4.62
CA GLN A 34 -4.37 5.04 -4.78
C GLN A 34 -5.01 4.63 -6.11
N LEU A 35 -6.14 5.22 -6.46
CA LEU A 35 -6.82 4.93 -7.73
C LEU A 35 -5.97 5.36 -8.93
N LEU A 36 -5.29 6.51 -8.87
CA LEU A 36 -4.37 6.94 -9.92
C LEU A 36 -3.19 5.98 -10.09
N GLN A 37 -2.61 5.45 -9.02
CA GLN A 37 -1.55 4.45 -9.12
C GLN A 37 -2.04 3.19 -9.85
N VAL A 38 -3.24 2.71 -9.53
CA VAL A 38 -3.84 1.58 -10.25
C VAL A 38 -4.03 1.90 -11.73
N MET A 39 -4.56 3.08 -12.04
CA MET A 39 -4.78 3.52 -13.43
C MET A 39 -3.47 3.63 -14.23
N PHE A 40 -2.40 4.16 -13.61
CA PHE A 40 -1.10 4.26 -14.27
C PHE A 40 -0.49 2.88 -14.53
N ASN A 41 -0.57 1.95 -13.56
CA ASN A 41 -0.12 0.57 -13.78
C ASN A 41 -0.93 -0.12 -14.89
N MET A 42 -2.24 0.13 -14.96
CA MET A 42 -3.07 -0.39 -16.06
C MET A 42 -2.69 0.24 -17.40
N ALA A 43 -2.37 1.54 -17.44
CA ALA A 43 -1.91 2.22 -18.63
C ALA A 43 -0.57 1.65 -19.13
N ASP A 44 0.38 1.37 -18.24
CA ASP A 44 1.66 0.73 -18.56
C ASP A 44 1.43 -0.61 -19.29
N VAL A 45 0.60 -1.48 -18.70
CA VAL A 45 0.25 -2.79 -19.26
C VAL A 45 -0.50 -2.65 -20.59
N ALA A 46 -1.44 -1.70 -20.70
CA ALA A 46 -2.23 -1.47 -21.89
C ALA A 46 -1.38 -0.96 -23.07
N VAL A 47 -0.42 -0.05 -22.79
CA VAL A 47 0.48 0.47 -23.84
C VAL A 47 1.37 -0.65 -24.40
N VAL A 48 1.97 -1.48 -23.52
CA VAL A 48 2.76 -2.63 -23.95
C VAL A 48 1.90 -3.63 -24.75
N GLY A 49 0.73 -3.97 -24.20
CA GLY A 49 -0.14 -4.97 -24.82
C GLY A 49 -0.69 -4.56 -26.19
N LYS A 50 -0.94 -3.25 -26.40
CA LYS A 50 -1.53 -2.74 -27.65
C LYS A 50 -0.50 -2.36 -28.71
N PHE A 51 0.67 -1.85 -28.31
CA PHE A 51 1.65 -1.24 -29.20
C PHE A 51 2.99 -1.97 -29.25
N SER A 52 3.17 -3.05 -28.48
CA SER A 52 4.37 -3.87 -28.47
C SER A 52 4.03 -5.34 -28.76
N SER A 53 4.89 -6.27 -28.38
CA SER A 53 4.69 -7.71 -28.63
C SER A 53 4.05 -8.42 -27.42
N ALA A 54 3.43 -9.57 -27.68
CA ALA A 54 2.93 -10.46 -26.62
C ALA A 54 4.07 -10.89 -25.67
N THR A 55 5.28 -11.07 -26.20
CA THR A 55 6.48 -11.38 -25.42
C THR A 55 6.86 -10.25 -24.46
N ALA A 56 6.78 -8.98 -24.93
CA ALA A 56 7.02 -7.82 -24.07
C ALA A 56 5.98 -7.72 -22.94
N LEU A 57 4.71 -7.93 -23.26
CA LEU A 57 3.64 -7.97 -22.27
C LEU A 57 3.85 -9.08 -21.23
N GLY A 58 4.22 -10.29 -21.70
CA GLY A 58 4.54 -11.41 -20.83
C GLY A 58 5.74 -11.13 -19.94
N SER A 59 6.77 -10.47 -20.45
CA SER A 59 7.96 -10.06 -19.69
C SER A 59 7.61 -9.09 -18.55
N VAL A 60 6.80 -8.06 -18.81
CA VAL A 60 6.31 -7.12 -17.78
C VAL A 60 5.46 -7.86 -16.75
N GLY A 61 4.52 -8.70 -17.19
CA GLY A 61 3.64 -9.47 -16.33
C GLY A 61 4.40 -10.40 -15.38
N SER A 62 5.45 -11.08 -15.88
CA SER A 62 6.28 -11.99 -15.08
C SER A 62 7.01 -11.32 -13.93
N THR A 63 7.30 -10.01 -14.03
CA THR A 63 7.99 -9.24 -12.98
C THR A 63 7.06 -8.66 -11.93
N SER A 64 5.75 -8.64 -12.17
CA SER A 64 4.76 -7.93 -11.35
C SER A 64 4.79 -8.33 -9.87
N THR A 65 4.98 -9.61 -9.58
CA THR A 65 5.08 -10.13 -8.20
C THR A 65 6.31 -9.59 -7.48
N LEU A 66 7.49 -9.59 -8.15
CA LEU A 66 8.73 -9.07 -7.56
C LEU A 66 8.62 -7.55 -7.35
N VAL A 67 8.09 -6.83 -8.33
CA VAL A 67 7.82 -5.39 -8.20
C VAL A 67 6.93 -5.13 -6.98
N THR A 68 5.80 -5.83 -6.86
CA THR A 68 4.87 -5.68 -5.73
C THR A 68 5.54 -5.99 -4.39
N LEU A 69 6.38 -7.02 -4.33
CA LEU A 69 7.08 -7.43 -3.13
C LEU A 69 8.02 -6.33 -2.62
N PHE A 70 8.86 -5.79 -3.46
CA PHE A 70 9.84 -4.79 -3.06
C PHE A 70 9.24 -3.38 -2.88
N THR A 71 8.29 -2.99 -3.73
CA THR A 71 7.55 -1.73 -3.54
C THR A 71 6.70 -1.78 -2.28
N GLY A 72 6.07 -2.92 -2.00
CA GLY A 72 5.32 -3.15 -0.77
C GLY A 72 6.17 -3.00 0.50
N PHE A 73 7.43 -3.46 0.46
CA PHE A 73 8.36 -3.24 1.57
C PHE A 73 8.64 -1.75 1.82
N LEU A 74 8.92 -0.97 0.77
CA LEU A 74 9.15 0.48 0.88
C LEU A 74 7.91 1.23 1.38
N ILE A 75 6.71 0.84 0.93
CA ILE A 75 5.45 1.38 1.43
C ILE A 75 5.27 1.06 2.92
N GLY A 76 5.54 -0.18 3.33
CA GLY A 76 5.48 -0.58 4.74
C GLY A 76 6.46 0.19 5.62
N LEU A 77 7.70 0.40 5.14
CA LEU A 77 8.69 1.20 5.83
C LEU A 77 8.21 2.64 6.03
N SER A 78 7.62 3.25 5.00
CA SER A 78 7.10 4.61 5.05
C SER A 78 5.91 4.76 5.99
N ASN A 79 5.09 3.73 6.18
CA ASN A 79 4.02 3.73 7.17
C ASN A 79 4.57 3.88 8.60
N GLY A 80 5.72 3.27 8.91
CA GLY A 80 6.41 3.47 10.19
C GLY A 80 6.85 4.93 10.40
N ILE A 81 7.34 5.56 9.34
CA ILE A 81 7.73 6.99 9.36
C ILE A 81 6.50 7.87 9.59
N ASN A 82 5.41 7.63 8.86
CA ASN A 82 4.16 8.38 9.02
C ASN A 82 3.68 8.38 10.47
N VAL A 83 3.61 7.21 11.08
CA VAL A 83 3.18 7.05 12.48
C VAL A 83 4.12 7.80 13.43
N ARG A 84 5.44 7.67 13.25
CA ARG A 84 6.40 8.29 14.16
C ARG A 84 6.38 9.80 14.08
N VAL A 85 6.38 10.35 12.86
CA VAL A 85 6.25 11.79 12.65
C VAL A 85 4.91 12.30 13.18
N ALA A 86 3.81 11.58 12.96
CA ALA A 86 2.49 11.94 13.50
C ALA A 86 2.50 12.02 15.05
N GLN A 87 3.13 11.07 15.73
CA GLN A 87 3.26 11.08 17.19
C GLN A 87 4.03 12.31 17.69
N TYR A 88 5.17 12.63 17.08
CA TYR A 88 5.98 13.78 17.48
C TYR A 88 5.27 15.12 17.19
N LEU A 89 4.62 15.24 16.01
CA LEU A 89 3.82 16.42 15.70
C LEU A 89 2.67 16.61 16.69
N GLY A 90 2.00 15.51 17.07
CA GLY A 90 0.97 15.55 18.10
C GLY A 90 1.50 15.99 19.46
N ALA A 91 2.68 15.50 19.85
CA ALA A 91 3.37 15.85 21.10
C ALA A 91 4.03 17.24 21.05
N ARG A 92 4.03 17.94 19.91
CA ARG A 92 4.72 19.23 19.66
C ARG A 92 6.23 19.16 19.93
N GLN A 93 6.84 18.02 19.67
CA GLN A 93 8.27 17.78 19.80
C GLN A 93 8.99 18.15 18.50
N GLU A 94 9.30 19.42 18.28
CA GLU A 94 9.84 19.94 17.01
C GLU A 94 11.22 19.37 16.70
N GLU A 95 12.11 19.22 17.70
CA GLU A 95 13.45 18.68 17.52
C GLU A 95 13.40 17.19 17.16
N ASP A 96 12.61 16.39 17.89
CA ASP A 96 12.44 14.97 17.59
C ASP A 96 11.80 14.76 16.21
N THR A 97 10.83 15.62 15.82
CA THR A 97 10.25 15.62 14.49
C THR A 97 11.33 15.83 13.41
N ARG A 98 12.16 16.85 13.58
CA ARG A 98 13.25 17.18 12.66
C ARG A 98 14.25 16.05 12.55
N ASN A 99 14.71 15.50 13.68
CA ASN A 99 15.63 14.37 13.73
C ASN A 99 15.05 13.11 13.07
N CYS A 100 13.76 12.85 13.31
CA CYS A 100 13.04 11.76 12.66
C CYS A 100 12.96 11.95 11.14
N VAL A 101 12.60 13.13 10.66
CA VAL A 101 12.50 13.44 9.21
C VAL A 101 13.83 13.26 8.50
N HIS A 102 14.94 13.77 9.04
CA HIS A 102 16.26 13.62 8.42
C HIS A 102 16.74 12.16 8.43
N THR A 103 16.54 11.45 9.55
CA THR A 103 16.85 10.02 9.66
C THR A 103 16.03 9.19 8.67
N ALA A 104 14.73 9.50 8.55
CA ALA A 104 13.81 8.80 7.66
C ALA A 104 14.17 8.96 6.18
N LEU A 105 14.58 10.17 5.75
CA LEU A 105 15.04 10.40 4.38
C LEU A 105 16.25 9.52 4.05
N ILE A 106 17.24 9.47 4.95
CA ILE A 106 18.42 8.63 4.75
C ILE A 106 18.04 7.14 4.70
N LEU A 107 17.20 6.68 5.65
CA LEU A 107 16.77 5.28 5.69
C LEU A 107 16.00 4.85 4.45
N CYS A 108 15.06 5.67 3.97
CA CYS A 108 14.31 5.35 2.75
C CYS A 108 15.19 5.35 1.51
N THR A 109 16.12 6.30 1.40
CA THR A 109 17.07 6.36 0.28
C THR A 109 17.99 5.15 0.29
N LEU A 110 18.58 4.80 1.46
CA LEU A 110 19.46 3.64 1.61
C LEU A 110 18.69 2.33 1.38
N SER A 111 17.48 2.19 1.91
CA SER A 111 16.65 1.00 1.67
C SER A 111 16.32 0.84 0.19
N GLY A 112 15.95 1.93 -0.48
CA GLY A 112 15.71 1.92 -1.92
C GLY A 112 16.98 1.55 -2.71
N LEU A 113 18.14 2.06 -2.31
CA LEU A 113 19.42 1.74 -2.95
C LEU A 113 19.82 0.26 -2.75
N VAL A 114 19.67 -0.25 -1.52
CA VAL A 114 19.93 -1.67 -1.21
C VAL A 114 19.02 -2.57 -2.04
N ILE A 115 17.73 -2.26 -2.10
CA ILE A 115 16.78 -3.01 -2.94
C ILE A 115 17.15 -2.91 -4.41
N ALA A 116 17.54 -1.73 -4.91
CA ALA A 116 17.96 -1.54 -6.29
C ALA A 116 19.15 -2.43 -6.64
N VAL A 117 20.18 -2.45 -5.79
CA VAL A 117 21.38 -3.30 -5.96
C VAL A 117 21.00 -4.78 -5.93
N LEU A 118 20.24 -5.22 -4.93
CA LEU A 118 19.79 -6.60 -4.83
C LEU A 118 18.98 -7.04 -6.06
N CYS A 119 17.99 -6.23 -6.45
CA CYS A 119 17.15 -6.54 -7.61
C CYS A 119 17.94 -6.52 -8.92
N PHE A 120 18.92 -5.62 -9.08
CA PHE A 120 19.72 -5.53 -10.30
C PHE A 120 20.59 -6.78 -10.50
N PHE A 121 21.27 -7.24 -9.45
CA PHE A 121 22.15 -8.41 -9.54
C PHE A 121 21.41 -9.74 -9.47
N LEU A 122 20.34 -9.82 -8.69
CA LEU A 122 19.58 -11.04 -8.47
C LEU A 122 18.34 -11.17 -9.38
N ALA A 123 18.17 -10.29 -10.38
CA ALA A 123 17.02 -10.30 -11.28
C ALA A 123 16.81 -11.68 -11.96
N ALA A 124 17.87 -12.24 -12.57
CA ALA A 124 17.78 -13.52 -13.27
C ALA A 124 17.43 -14.67 -12.31
N PRO A 125 18.19 -14.94 -11.21
CA PRO A 125 17.87 -16.03 -10.31
C PRO A 125 16.48 -15.89 -9.63
N MET A 126 16.02 -14.66 -9.36
CA MET A 126 14.67 -14.45 -8.82
C MET A 126 13.57 -14.82 -9.81
N LEU A 127 13.73 -14.45 -11.09
CA LEU A 127 12.76 -14.76 -12.15
C LEU A 127 12.78 -16.26 -12.52
N GLU A 128 13.94 -16.90 -12.52
CA GLU A 128 14.08 -18.34 -12.69
C GLU A 128 13.42 -19.10 -11.54
N LEU A 129 13.57 -18.65 -10.30
CA LEU A 129 12.87 -19.22 -9.13
C LEU A 129 11.35 -19.13 -9.26
N LEU A 130 10.84 -18.08 -9.89
CA LEU A 130 9.41 -17.93 -10.22
C LEU A 130 8.98 -18.71 -11.44
N LYS A 131 9.89 -19.53 -12.04
CA LYS A 131 9.64 -20.34 -13.25
C LYS A 131 9.14 -19.49 -14.43
N THR A 132 9.73 -18.30 -14.61
CA THR A 132 9.48 -17.50 -15.80
C THR A 132 9.92 -18.29 -17.03
N LYS A 133 9.08 -18.29 -18.09
CA LYS A 133 9.37 -19.00 -19.33
C LYS A 133 10.64 -18.48 -20.00
N ASP A 134 11.40 -19.36 -20.64
CA ASP A 134 12.70 -19.05 -21.25
C ASP A 134 12.61 -17.97 -22.34
N ASP A 135 11.51 -17.92 -23.08
CA ASP A 135 11.25 -16.90 -24.12
C ASP A 135 10.96 -15.50 -23.55
N LEU A 136 10.46 -15.42 -22.30
CA LEU A 136 10.16 -14.17 -21.61
C LEU A 136 11.31 -13.69 -20.70
N LEU A 137 12.17 -14.63 -20.26
CA LEU A 137 13.17 -14.37 -19.24
C LEU A 137 14.14 -13.21 -19.58
N PRO A 138 14.71 -13.11 -20.80
CA PRO A 138 15.62 -12.00 -21.13
C PRO A 138 14.95 -10.62 -21.01
N GLY A 139 13.73 -10.49 -21.54
CA GLY A 139 12.95 -9.26 -21.47
C GLY A 139 12.53 -8.91 -20.04
N ALA A 140 12.13 -9.92 -19.26
CA ALA A 140 11.75 -9.75 -17.85
C ALA A 140 12.95 -9.31 -17.00
N VAL A 141 14.13 -9.91 -17.19
CA VAL A 141 15.37 -9.52 -16.49
C VAL A 141 15.75 -8.09 -16.82
N LEU A 142 15.70 -7.71 -18.10
CA LEU A 142 16.02 -6.34 -18.53
C LEU A 142 15.04 -5.33 -17.93
N TYR A 143 13.73 -5.59 -18.05
CA TYR A 143 12.69 -4.75 -17.45
C TYR A 143 12.92 -4.57 -15.95
N PHE A 144 13.10 -5.68 -15.23
CA PHE A 144 13.24 -5.65 -13.78
C PHE A 144 14.51 -4.94 -13.30
N ARG A 145 15.64 -5.13 -14.01
CA ARG A 145 16.90 -4.39 -13.74
C ARG A 145 16.72 -2.90 -13.93
N ILE A 146 16.12 -2.50 -15.03
CA ILE A 146 15.82 -1.09 -15.29
C ILE A 146 14.90 -0.56 -14.18
N TYR A 147 13.77 -1.22 -13.93
CA TYR A 147 12.80 -0.79 -12.90
C TYR A 147 13.44 -0.66 -11.51
N ALA A 148 14.36 -1.55 -11.16
CA ALA A 148 15.07 -1.54 -9.89
C ALA A 148 15.86 -0.22 -9.65
N LEU A 149 16.37 0.42 -10.70
CA LEU A 149 17.05 1.71 -10.58
C LEU A 149 16.12 2.85 -10.12
N GLY A 150 14.80 2.67 -10.21
CA GLY A 150 13.79 3.57 -9.70
C GLY A 150 13.49 3.41 -8.19
N MET A 151 13.94 2.33 -7.55
CA MET A 151 13.62 2.05 -6.14
C MET A 151 14.09 3.14 -5.16
N PRO A 152 15.29 3.77 -5.32
CA PRO A 152 15.66 4.90 -4.48
C PRO A 152 14.70 6.09 -4.61
N ALA A 153 14.27 6.40 -5.82
CA ALA A 153 13.31 7.48 -6.07
C ALA A 153 11.95 7.17 -5.44
N LEU A 154 11.48 5.92 -5.57
CA LEU A 154 10.26 5.45 -4.92
C LEU A 154 10.36 5.55 -3.39
N GLY A 155 11.50 5.17 -2.81
CA GLY A 155 11.77 5.34 -1.37
C GLY A 155 11.66 6.79 -0.93
N ILE A 156 12.27 7.71 -1.67
CA ILE A 156 12.22 9.15 -1.41
C ILE A 156 10.78 9.69 -1.53
N PHE A 157 10.05 9.30 -2.57
CA PHE A 157 8.65 9.72 -2.73
C PHE A 157 7.79 9.22 -1.58
N ASN A 158 7.91 7.94 -1.21
CA ASN A 158 7.16 7.36 -0.09
C ASN A 158 7.50 8.00 1.25
N PHE A 159 8.78 8.34 1.50
CA PHE A 159 9.20 9.14 2.65
C PHE A 159 8.46 10.48 2.68
N GLY A 160 8.52 11.25 1.60
CA GLY A 160 7.86 12.56 1.55
C GLY A 160 6.35 12.49 1.69
N ASN A 161 5.72 11.51 1.04
CA ASN A 161 4.29 11.23 1.20
C ASN A 161 3.93 10.89 2.65
N ALA A 162 4.74 10.09 3.34
CA ALA A 162 4.54 9.72 4.74
C ALA A 162 4.62 10.94 5.68
N VAL A 163 5.64 11.79 5.52
CA VAL A 163 5.84 13.00 6.34
C VAL A 163 4.76 14.04 6.07
N LEU A 164 4.43 14.31 4.81
CA LEU A 164 3.38 15.27 4.46
C LEU A 164 2.01 14.81 4.93
N SER A 165 1.69 13.54 4.76
CA SER A 165 0.45 12.96 5.30
C SER A 165 0.42 13.05 6.84
N ALA A 166 1.53 12.75 7.53
CA ALA A 166 1.62 12.91 8.99
C ALA A 166 1.36 14.35 9.44
N SER A 167 1.73 15.34 8.63
CA SER A 167 1.45 16.77 8.89
C SER A 167 0.06 17.24 8.46
N GLY A 168 -0.77 16.36 7.89
CA GLY A 168 -2.13 16.69 7.42
C GLY A 168 -2.22 17.16 5.97
N ASP A 169 -1.14 17.10 5.22
CA ASP A 169 -1.10 17.52 3.81
C ASP A 169 -1.10 16.31 2.88
N THR A 170 -2.27 15.86 2.47
CA THR A 170 -2.44 14.76 1.50
C THR A 170 -2.64 15.24 0.06
N LYS A 171 -2.90 16.54 -0.14
CA LYS A 171 -3.17 17.10 -1.46
C LYS A 171 -1.91 17.26 -2.30
N ARG A 172 -0.81 17.71 -1.69
CA ARG A 172 0.45 17.92 -2.41
C ARG A 172 1.08 16.64 -2.92
N PRO A 173 1.21 15.55 -2.11
CA PRO A 173 1.63 14.26 -2.63
C PRO A 173 0.79 13.76 -3.80
N LEU A 174 -0.54 13.93 -3.75
CA LEU A 174 -1.43 13.63 -4.86
C LEU A 174 -1.07 14.43 -6.13
N ALA A 175 -0.84 15.73 -6.00
CA ALA A 175 -0.48 16.58 -7.14
C ALA A 175 0.85 16.14 -7.79
N TYR A 176 1.86 15.79 -6.98
CA TYR A 176 3.15 15.30 -7.49
C TYR A 176 3.04 13.93 -8.17
N LEU A 177 2.24 13.04 -7.58
CA LEU A 177 1.94 11.76 -8.18
C LEU A 177 1.19 11.91 -9.51
N THR A 178 0.22 12.83 -9.57
CA THR A 178 -0.54 13.13 -10.80
C THR A 178 0.39 13.64 -11.90
N ALA A 179 1.27 14.60 -11.59
CA ALA A 179 2.24 15.13 -12.55
C ALA A 179 3.19 14.03 -13.06
N ALA A 180 3.71 13.20 -12.15
CA ALA A 180 4.58 12.08 -12.50
C ALA A 180 3.84 11.02 -13.34
N GLY A 181 2.59 10.71 -13.02
CA GLY A 181 1.80 9.74 -13.76
C GLY A 181 1.42 10.21 -15.16
N ILE A 182 1.08 11.49 -15.33
CA ILE A 182 0.86 12.06 -16.68
C ILE A 182 2.14 11.96 -17.50
N LEU A 183 3.29 12.32 -16.92
CA LEU A 183 4.58 12.16 -17.60
C LEU A 183 4.86 10.70 -17.95
N ASN A 184 4.56 9.76 -17.05
CA ASN A 184 4.73 8.32 -17.27
C ASN A 184 3.95 7.87 -18.52
N VAL A 185 2.67 8.22 -18.61
CA VAL A 185 1.84 7.85 -19.78
C VAL A 185 2.40 8.45 -21.08
N ILE A 186 2.80 9.73 -21.04
CA ILE A 186 3.40 10.39 -22.23
C ILE A 186 4.69 9.68 -22.65
N LEU A 187 5.57 9.37 -21.69
CA LEU A 187 6.84 8.69 -21.97
C LEU A 187 6.64 7.25 -22.41
N ASN A 188 5.65 6.52 -21.89
CA ASN A 188 5.29 5.19 -22.34
C ASN A 188 4.93 5.20 -23.82
N LEU A 189 4.03 6.11 -24.21
CA LEU A 189 3.64 6.26 -25.63
C LEU A 189 4.84 6.66 -26.51
N PHE A 190 5.68 7.56 -26.03
CA PHE A 190 6.87 7.99 -26.75
C PHE A 190 7.88 6.85 -26.93
N PHE A 191 8.26 6.16 -25.88
CA PHE A 191 9.26 5.09 -25.97
C PHE A 191 8.76 3.88 -26.75
N VAL A 192 7.48 3.50 -26.55
CA VAL A 192 6.94 2.30 -27.21
C VAL A 192 6.58 2.60 -28.69
N ILE A 193 5.93 3.73 -28.99
CA ILE A 193 5.45 4.02 -30.34
C ILE A 193 6.53 4.68 -31.20
N VAL A 194 7.20 5.71 -30.68
CA VAL A 194 8.16 6.50 -31.46
C VAL A 194 9.54 5.84 -31.48
N CYS A 195 10.05 5.45 -30.29
CA CYS A 195 11.36 4.80 -30.16
C CYS A 195 11.32 3.30 -30.46
N LYS A 196 10.12 2.70 -30.62
CA LYS A 196 9.89 1.26 -30.86
C LYS A 196 10.56 0.36 -29.82
N MET A 197 10.67 0.85 -28.57
CA MET A 197 11.14 0.06 -27.43
C MET A 197 10.03 -0.89 -26.99
N ALA A 198 10.42 -1.97 -26.32
CA ALA A 198 9.48 -2.96 -25.78
C ALA A 198 9.22 -2.73 -24.27
N ALA A 199 9.39 -3.76 -23.45
CA ALA A 199 9.24 -3.68 -21.99
C ALA A 199 10.25 -2.70 -21.35
N ASP A 200 11.45 -2.61 -21.89
CA ASP A 200 12.50 -1.69 -21.47
C ASP A 200 12.07 -0.22 -21.55
N GLY A 201 11.33 0.16 -22.58
CA GLY A 201 10.81 1.52 -22.74
C GLY A 201 9.82 1.90 -21.62
N VAL A 202 8.95 0.98 -21.24
CA VAL A 202 7.99 1.20 -20.14
C VAL A 202 8.70 1.27 -18.80
N ALA A 203 9.71 0.41 -18.56
CA ALA A 203 10.53 0.50 -17.35
C ALA A 203 11.24 1.87 -17.26
N LEU A 204 11.79 2.36 -18.37
CA LEU A 204 12.46 3.66 -18.42
C LEU A 204 11.50 4.81 -18.14
N ALA A 205 10.29 4.78 -18.74
CA ALA A 205 9.24 5.77 -18.47
C ALA A 205 8.86 5.80 -16.98
N SER A 206 8.71 4.63 -16.37
CA SER A 206 8.38 4.49 -14.95
C SER A 206 9.47 5.06 -14.06
N ILE A 207 10.76 4.81 -14.34
CA ILE A 207 11.87 5.37 -13.58
C ILE A 207 11.89 6.90 -13.66
N ILE A 208 11.83 7.45 -14.86
CA ILE A 208 11.88 8.92 -15.07
C ILE A 208 10.75 9.58 -14.28
N SER A 209 9.55 9.00 -14.31
CA SER A 209 8.39 9.51 -13.59
C SER A 209 8.54 9.38 -12.07
N GLN A 210 9.13 8.28 -11.58
CA GLN A 210 9.43 8.11 -10.16
C GLN A 210 10.45 9.14 -9.67
N TYR A 211 11.51 9.41 -10.44
CA TYR A 211 12.47 10.46 -10.10
C TYR A 211 11.84 11.86 -10.14
N LEU A 212 10.94 12.14 -11.07
CA LEU A 212 10.20 13.40 -11.07
C LEU A 212 9.40 13.59 -9.77
N SER A 213 8.63 12.59 -9.36
CA SER A 213 7.86 12.65 -8.11
C SER A 213 8.75 12.81 -6.87
N ALA A 214 9.89 12.12 -6.83
CA ALA A 214 10.88 12.24 -5.76
C ALA A 214 11.48 13.65 -5.69
N VAL A 215 11.86 14.22 -6.83
CA VAL A 215 12.40 15.59 -6.91
C VAL A 215 11.34 16.59 -6.48
N LEU A 216 10.10 16.49 -6.97
CA LEU A 216 9.04 17.43 -6.61
C LEU A 216 8.75 17.41 -5.11
N VAL A 217 8.68 16.23 -4.49
CA VAL A 217 8.45 16.12 -3.05
C VAL A 217 9.62 16.67 -2.23
N LEU A 218 10.87 16.40 -2.62
CA LEU A 218 12.05 16.92 -1.94
C LEU A 218 12.13 18.45 -2.06
N LEU A 219 11.96 19.00 -3.27
CA LEU A 219 11.95 20.44 -3.48
C LEU A 219 10.87 21.13 -2.63
N HIS A 220 9.71 20.49 -2.48
CA HIS A 220 8.69 21.00 -1.59
C HIS A 220 9.14 20.97 -0.12
N MET A 221 9.68 19.84 0.33
CA MET A 221 10.10 19.67 1.72
C MET A 221 11.27 20.59 2.12
N THR A 222 12.16 20.96 1.20
CA THR A 222 13.22 21.94 1.47
C THR A 222 12.70 23.36 1.64
N ARG A 223 11.52 23.66 1.08
CA ARG A 223 10.87 24.99 1.16
C ARG A 223 9.92 25.13 2.35
N LEU A 224 9.72 24.09 3.12
CA LEU A 224 8.89 24.14 4.34
C LEU A 224 9.54 25.05 5.39
N THR A 225 8.73 25.59 6.28
CA THR A 225 9.18 26.51 7.36
C THR A 225 9.02 25.91 8.76
N ASP A 226 8.53 24.67 8.83
CA ASP A 226 8.28 23.97 10.10
C ASP A 226 9.27 22.81 10.34
N SER A 227 9.05 22.05 11.40
CA SER A 227 9.90 20.92 11.83
C SER A 227 9.98 19.77 10.81
N CYS A 228 9.11 19.72 9.80
CA CYS A 228 9.16 18.75 8.71
C CYS A 228 10.08 19.17 7.56
N ARG A 229 10.70 20.36 7.64
CA ARG A 229 11.64 20.85 6.62
C ARG A 229 12.85 19.94 6.51
N VAL A 230 13.24 19.64 5.28
CA VAL A 230 14.50 18.96 4.98
C VAL A 230 15.61 20.01 4.82
N GLU A 231 16.62 19.93 5.66
CA GLU A 231 17.82 20.76 5.62
C GLU A 231 19.04 19.91 5.37
N TRP A 232 19.68 20.07 4.21
CA TRP A 232 20.80 19.23 3.77
C TRP A 232 21.97 19.23 4.75
N LYS A 233 22.20 20.33 5.46
CA LYS A 233 23.26 20.48 6.46
C LYS A 233 22.99 19.69 7.74
N LEU A 234 21.73 19.34 8.00
CA LEU A 234 21.30 18.61 9.19
C LEU A 234 21.06 17.11 8.90
N LEU A 235 21.33 16.64 7.69
CA LEU A 235 21.20 15.23 7.33
C LEU A 235 22.14 14.39 8.18
N ARG A 236 21.54 13.65 9.13
CA ARG A 236 22.26 12.80 10.07
C ARG A 236 21.39 11.63 10.49
N LEU A 237 22.01 10.47 10.66
CA LEU A 237 21.36 9.32 11.27
C LEU A 237 21.40 9.47 12.80
N HIS A 238 20.21 9.52 13.39
CA HIS A 238 20.05 9.52 14.84
C HIS A 238 19.70 8.09 15.27
N GLY A 239 20.61 7.40 15.99
CA GLY A 239 20.48 5.97 16.32
C GLY A 239 19.17 5.62 17.03
N SER A 240 18.69 6.50 17.93
CA SER A 240 17.39 6.32 18.59
C SER A 240 16.22 6.33 17.60
N GLU A 241 16.24 7.20 16.58
CA GLU A 241 15.18 7.30 15.58
C GLU A 241 15.26 6.15 14.57
N VAL A 242 16.47 5.71 14.23
CA VAL A 242 16.67 4.51 13.37
C VAL A 242 15.92 3.31 13.97
N GLY A 243 16.18 2.99 15.24
CA GLY A 243 15.51 1.86 15.93
C GLY A 243 13.99 2.01 15.99
N ARG A 244 13.50 3.24 16.23
CA ARG A 244 12.06 3.53 16.32
C ARG A 244 11.36 3.43 14.98
N ILE A 245 11.95 3.95 13.90
CA ILE A 245 11.41 3.89 12.53
C ILE A 245 11.44 2.44 12.04
N LEU A 246 12.56 1.74 12.17
CA LEU A 246 12.69 0.36 11.73
C LEU A 246 11.78 -0.58 12.52
N GLY A 247 11.62 -0.36 13.83
CA GLY A 247 10.73 -1.15 14.68
C GLY A 247 9.24 -1.06 14.29
N LEU A 248 8.84 0.02 13.62
CA LEU A 248 7.49 0.17 13.07
C LEU A 248 7.40 -0.22 11.61
N GLY A 249 8.37 0.22 10.81
CA GLY A 249 8.34 0.11 9.35
C GLY A 249 8.72 -1.27 8.82
N VAL A 250 9.77 -1.91 9.39
CA VAL A 250 10.21 -3.23 8.92
C VAL A 250 9.15 -4.30 9.11
N PRO A 251 8.48 -4.45 10.29
CA PRO A 251 7.39 -5.40 10.40
C PRO A 251 6.27 -5.13 9.39
N ALA A 252 5.90 -3.86 9.16
CA ALA A 252 4.89 -3.51 8.18
C ALA A 252 5.33 -3.85 6.74
N GLY A 253 6.60 -3.61 6.39
CA GLY A 253 7.17 -3.98 5.09
C GLY A 253 7.19 -5.50 4.88
N ILE A 254 7.66 -6.25 5.87
CA ILE A 254 7.66 -7.73 5.84
C ILE A 254 6.23 -8.25 5.67
N GLN A 255 5.24 -7.66 6.35
CA GLN A 255 3.84 -8.04 6.18
C GLN A 255 3.40 -7.92 4.71
N HIS A 256 3.69 -6.80 4.04
CA HIS A 256 3.36 -6.63 2.62
C HIS A 256 4.03 -7.68 1.73
N MET A 257 5.31 -7.98 2.00
CA MET A 257 6.04 -9.03 1.27
C MET A 257 5.41 -10.41 1.45
N ILE A 258 5.09 -10.78 2.68
CA ILE A 258 4.51 -12.11 2.98
C ILE A 258 3.11 -12.23 2.41
N PHE A 259 2.31 -11.16 2.37
CA PHE A 259 1.03 -11.17 1.67
C PHE A 259 1.18 -11.43 0.18
N ALA A 260 2.16 -10.80 -0.47
CA ALA A 260 2.44 -11.06 -1.89
C ALA A 260 2.78 -12.53 -2.13
N VAL A 261 3.62 -13.12 -1.27
CA VAL A 261 3.96 -14.55 -1.34
C VAL A 261 2.73 -15.44 -1.05
N ALA A 262 1.92 -15.12 -0.03
CA ALA A 262 0.73 -15.89 0.29
C ALA A 262 -0.29 -15.91 -0.85
N ASN A 263 -0.41 -14.82 -1.60
CA ASN A 263 -1.28 -14.74 -2.77
C ASN A 263 -0.82 -15.65 -3.93
N LEU A 264 0.49 -15.97 -4.04
CA LEU A 264 0.96 -16.96 -5.01
C LEU A 264 0.41 -18.35 -4.73
N PHE A 265 0.31 -18.76 -3.46
CA PHE A 265 -0.29 -20.06 -3.11
C PHE A 265 -1.78 -20.12 -3.45
N ILE A 266 -2.50 -19.00 -3.27
CA ILE A 266 -3.90 -18.91 -3.70
C ILE A 266 -4.00 -19.01 -5.22
N GLN A 267 -3.10 -18.37 -5.96
CA GLN A 267 -3.04 -18.43 -7.42
C GLN A 267 -2.79 -19.88 -7.92
N VAL A 268 -1.99 -20.66 -7.20
CA VAL A 268 -1.83 -22.10 -7.49
C VAL A 268 -3.17 -22.83 -7.39
N GLY A 269 -3.97 -22.53 -6.37
CA GLY A 269 -5.32 -23.07 -6.22
C GLY A 269 -6.25 -22.65 -7.37
N ILE A 270 -6.18 -21.38 -7.79
CA ILE A 270 -6.99 -20.87 -8.91
C ILE A 270 -6.58 -21.56 -10.22
N ASN A 271 -5.29 -21.74 -10.46
CA ASN A 271 -4.76 -22.37 -11.67
C ASN A 271 -5.07 -23.87 -11.76
N SER A 272 -5.62 -24.50 -10.72
CA SER A 272 -6.10 -25.88 -10.77
C SER A 272 -7.49 -26.04 -11.40
N PHE A 273 -8.19 -24.93 -11.63
CA PHE A 273 -9.45 -24.87 -12.38
C PHE A 273 -9.19 -24.69 -13.88
N ASP A 274 -10.26 -24.75 -14.67
CA ASP A 274 -10.22 -24.48 -16.11
C ASP A 274 -9.86 -23.02 -16.43
N SER A 275 -9.55 -22.76 -17.69
CA SER A 275 -9.16 -21.43 -18.18
C SER A 275 -10.26 -20.38 -18.02
N THR A 276 -11.53 -20.79 -18.02
CA THR A 276 -12.69 -19.91 -17.83
C THR A 276 -12.70 -19.32 -16.43
N VAL A 277 -12.51 -20.18 -15.41
CA VAL A 277 -12.43 -19.75 -14.00
C VAL A 277 -11.19 -18.88 -13.75
N VAL A 278 -10.03 -19.25 -14.30
CA VAL A 278 -8.80 -18.45 -14.19
C VAL A 278 -8.99 -17.08 -14.80
N SER A 279 -9.63 -16.99 -15.96
CA SER A 279 -9.91 -15.71 -16.64
C SER A 279 -10.93 -14.87 -15.87
N GLY A 280 -12.01 -15.48 -15.37
CA GLY A 280 -13.01 -14.82 -14.53
C GLY A 280 -12.42 -14.28 -13.24
N ASN A 281 -11.55 -15.06 -12.58
CA ASN A 281 -10.79 -14.59 -11.41
C ASN A 281 -9.93 -13.36 -11.74
N SER A 282 -9.21 -13.40 -12.87
CA SER A 282 -8.33 -12.29 -13.26
C SER A 282 -9.10 -10.99 -13.53
N ALA A 283 -10.29 -11.08 -14.13
CA ALA A 283 -11.17 -9.94 -14.32
C ALA A 283 -11.70 -9.41 -12.97
N ALA A 284 -12.15 -10.28 -12.08
CA ALA A 284 -12.73 -9.93 -10.78
C ALA A 284 -11.69 -9.32 -9.81
N VAL A 285 -10.41 -9.68 -9.88
CA VAL A 285 -9.33 -9.09 -9.06
C VAL A 285 -9.23 -7.57 -9.25
N ASN A 286 -9.63 -7.03 -10.42
CA ASN A 286 -9.64 -5.58 -10.61
C ASN A 286 -10.68 -4.89 -9.70
N VAL A 287 -11.82 -5.53 -9.44
CA VAL A 287 -12.81 -5.04 -8.46
C VAL A 287 -12.23 -5.03 -7.06
N ASP A 288 -11.55 -6.12 -6.68
CA ASP A 288 -10.88 -6.25 -5.39
C ASP A 288 -9.89 -5.10 -5.17
N ASN A 289 -9.08 -4.80 -6.20
CA ASN A 289 -8.10 -3.72 -6.14
C ASN A 289 -8.77 -2.36 -5.92
N VAL A 290 -9.89 -2.08 -6.58
CA VAL A 290 -10.62 -0.82 -6.38
C VAL A 290 -11.14 -0.71 -4.94
N ILE A 291 -11.85 -1.73 -4.44
CA ILE A 291 -12.39 -1.72 -3.08
C ILE A 291 -11.28 -1.56 -2.05
N TYR A 292 -10.24 -2.39 -2.13
CA TYR A 292 -9.14 -2.38 -1.18
C TYR A 292 -8.39 -1.04 -1.15
N ASN A 293 -8.07 -0.47 -2.32
CA ASN A 293 -7.33 0.79 -2.39
C ASN A 293 -8.13 1.98 -1.82
N VAL A 294 -9.45 2.00 -2.02
CA VAL A 294 -10.30 3.02 -1.39
C VAL A 294 -10.32 2.84 0.13
N MET A 295 -10.41 1.61 0.64
CA MET A 295 -10.37 1.32 2.08
C MET A 295 -9.01 1.65 2.70
N ALA A 296 -7.91 1.41 1.99
CA ALA A 296 -6.54 1.68 2.45
C ALA A 296 -6.28 3.15 2.80
N ALA A 297 -6.99 4.08 2.17
CA ALA A 297 -6.93 5.49 2.53
C ALA A 297 -7.44 5.76 3.95
N PHE A 298 -8.49 5.06 4.39
CA PHE A 298 -9.02 5.16 5.75
C PHE A 298 -8.13 4.45 6.78
N TYR A 299 -7.41 3.40 6.39
CA TYR A 299 -6.39 2.76 7.25
C TYR A 299 -5.22 3.72 7.52
N THR A 300 -4.75 4.41 6.48
CA THR A 300 -3.73 5.45 6.62
C THR A 300 -4.23 6.61 7.49
N ALA A 301 -5.47 7.06 7.29
CA ALA A 301 -6.09 8.07 8.14
C ALA A 301 -6.17 7.59 9.59
N CYS A 302 -6.60 6.34 9.84
CA CYS A 302 -6.66 5.75 11.17
C CYS A 302 -5.32 5.82 11.89
N SER A 303 -4.25 5.29 11.28
CA SER A 303 -2.92 5.28 11.91
C SER A 303 -2.38 6.68 12.17
N THR A 304 -2.59 7.61 11.24
CA THR A 304 -2.09 8.99 11.34
C THR A 304 -2.82 9.79 12.40
N PHE A 305 -4.17 9.77 12.39
CA PHE A 305 -4.98 10.47 13.40
C PHE A 305 -4.79 9.87 14.80
N MET A 306 -4.70 8.55 14.89
CA MET A 306 -4.38 7.88 16.16
C MET A 306 -3.00 8.29 16.67
N GLY A 307 -1.99 8.29 15.81
CA GLY A 307 -0.62 8.68 16.15
C GLY A 307 -0.55 10.13 16.66
N GLN A 308 -1.16 11.09 15.95
CA GLN A 308 -1.17 12.49 16.39
C GLN A 308 -1.95 12.71 17.69
N ASN A 309 -3.14 12.10 17.84
CA ASN A 309 -3.92 12.26 19.07
C ASN A 309 -3.29 11.52 20.25
N TRP A 310 -2.60 10.42 20.02
CA TRP A 310 -1.77 9.74 21.00
C TRP A 310 -0.62 10.63 21.48
N GLY A 311 0.16 11.20 20.56
CA GLY A 311 1.23 12.15 20.88
C GLY A 311 0.73 13.38 21.63
N ALA A 312 -0.45 13.89 21.29
CA ALA A 312 -1.09 15.02 21.96
C ALA A 312 -1.71 14.67 23.33
N GLY A 313 -1.67 13.41 23.76
CA GLY A 313 -2.31 12.96 25.00
C GLY A 313 -3.85 12.94 24.96
N LYS A 314 -4.48 13.13 23.80
CA LYS A 314 -5.94 13.22 23.62
C LYS A 314 -6.57 11.84 23.42
N LYS A 315 -6.62 11.01 24.47
CA LYS A 315 -7.05 9.61 24.39
C LYS A 315 -8.47 9.39 23.87
N ASP A 316 -9.42 10.20 24.31
CA ASP A 316 -10.81 10.06 23.85
C ASP A 316 -10.92 10.35 22.35
N ARG A 317 -10.17 11.36 21.89
CA ARG A 317 -10.13 11.73 20.48
C ARG A 317 -9.41 10.66 19.65
N MET A 318 -8.35 10.07 20.19
CA MET A 318 -7.64 8.93 19.61
C MET A 318 -8.61 7.75 19.40
N MET A 319 -9.36 7.34 20.42
CA MET A 319 -10.33 6.24 20.28
C MET A 319 -11.47 6.56 19.31
N LYS A 320 -11.97 7.80 19.34
CA LYS A 320 -12.96 8.26 18.35
C LYS A 320 -12.41 8.20 16.93
N SER A 321 -11.12 8.53 16.71
CA SER A 321 -10.48 8.42 15.39
C SER A 321 -10.51 6.98 14.87
N TYR A 322 -10.24 5.98 15.73
CA TYR A 322 -10.34 4.57 15.37
C TYR A 322 -11.77 4.19 14.94
N TYR A 323 -12.77 4.48 15.78
CA TYR A 323 -14.15 4.09 15.47
C TYR A 323 -14.71 4.78 14.21
N ILE A 324 -14.35 6.05 13.99
CA ILE A 324 -14.78 6.79 12.80
C ILE A 324 -14.12 6.23 11.53
N SER A 325 -12.81 5.96 11.58
CA SER A 325 -12.09 5.38 10.43
C SER A 325 -12.59 3.98 10.11
N LEU A 326 -12.85 3.15 11.14
CA LEU A 326 -13.46 1.83 10.99
C LEU A 326 -14.86 1.94 10.36
N GLY A 327 -15.69 2.86 10.87
CA GLY A 327 -17.04 3.09 10.33
C GLY A 327 -17.02 3.52 8.86
N TYR A 328 -16.12 4.42 8.47
CA TYR A 328 -15.97 4.82 7.07
C TYR A 328 -15.44 3.68 6.20
N SER A 329 -14.43 2.93 6.66
CA SER A 329 -13.89 1.81 5.91
C SER A 329 -14.95 0.72 5.70
N PHE A 330 -15.71 0.37 6.73
CA PHE A 330 -16.80 -0.59 6.65
C PHE A 330 -17.93 -0.11 5.71
N ALA A 331 -18.36 1.15 5.85
CA ALA A 331 -19.40 1.72 5.01
C ALA A 331 -19.00 1.74 3.52
N ILE A 332 -17.76 2.13 3.23
CA ILE A 332 -17.22 2.12 1.84
C ILE A 332 -17.14 0.68 1.31
N ALA A 333 -16.66 -0.28 2.10
CA ALA A 333 -16.64 -1.69 1.71
C ALA A 333 -18.05 -2.20 1.39
N ALA A 334 -19.03 -1.89 2.23
CA ALA A 334 -20.42 -2.28 2.02
C ALA A 334 -21.03 -1.62 0.78
N VAL A 335 -20.83 -0.30 0.60
CA VAL A 335 -21.38 0.45 -0.55
C VAL A 335 -20.75 0.00 -1.86
N LEU A 336 -19.42 -0.07 -1.93
CA LEU A 336 -18.72 -0.51 -3.15
C LEU A 336 -18.99 -2.00 -3.41
N GLY A 337 -18.99 -2.85 -2.36
CA GLY A 337 -19.32 -4.25 -2.49
C GLY A 337 -20.73 -4.46 -3.05
N ALA A 338 -21.73 -3.75 -2.52
CA ALA A 338 -23.09 -3.79 -3.05
C ALA A 338 -23.17 -3.26 -4.48
N ALA A 339 -22.51 -2.14 -4.79
CA ALA A 339 -22.49 -1.58 -6.13
C ALA A 339 -21.89 -2.55 -7.16
N PHE A 340 -20.77 -3.19 -6.83
CA PHE A 340 -20.13 -4.18 -7.70
C PHE A 340 -20.90 -5.51 -7.78
N LEU A 341 -21.73 -5.85 -6.79
CA LEU A 341 -22.63 -7.01 -6.91
C LEU A 341 -23.83 -6.72 -7.82
N LEU A 342 -24.33 -5.48 -7.80
CA LEU A 342 -25.45 -5.06 -8.64
C LEU A 342 -25.05 -4.76 -10.08
N CYS A 343 -23.86 -4.15 -10.27
CA CYS A 343 -23.35 -3.71 -11.56
C CYS A 343 -22.10 -4.50 -12.01
N GLY A 344 -21.84 -5.66 -11.42
CA GLY A 344 -20.61 -6.42 -11.66
C GLY A 344 -20.53 -7.04 -13.04
N GLU A 345 -21.64 -7.56 -13.57
CA GLU A 345 -21.67 -8.14 -14.91
C GLU A 345 -21.26 -7.11 -15.99
N PRO A 346 -21.85 -5.91 -16.09
CA PRO A 346 -21.40 -4.87 -17.02
C PRO A 346 -19.93 -4.47 -16.81
N PHE A 347 -19.46 -4.46 -15.56
CA PHE A 347 -18.07 -4.14 -15.28
C PHE A 347 -17.11 -5.24 -15.77
N LEU A 348 -17.46 -6.52 -15.59
CA LEU A 348 -16.64 -7.64 -16.07
C LEU A 348 -16.62 -7.72 -17.59
N TYR A 349 -17.72 -7.33 -18.28
CA TYR A 349 -17.76 -7.24 -19.75
C TYR A 349 -16.79 -6.20 -20.32
N ILE A 350 -16.23 -5.29 -19.52
CA ILE A 350 -15.12 -4.41 -19.96
C ILE A 350 -13.85 -5.23 -20.26
N PHE A 351 -13.67 -6.36 -19.59
CA PHE A 351 -12.46 -7.19 -19.69
C PHE A 351 -12.62 -8.42 -20.58
N THR A 352 -13.85 -8.89 -20.82
CA THR A 352 -14.13 -10.09 -21.63
C THR A 352 -15.52 -10.01 -22.24
N ASN A 353 -15.68 -10.65 -23.43
CA ASN A 353 -16.98 -10.82 -24.06
C ASN A 353 -17.59 -12.22 -23.83
N ASP A 354 -16.90 -13.07 -23.06
CA ASP A 354 -17.31 -14.44 -22.79
C ASP A 354 -18.21 -14.50 -21.53
N ALA A 355 -19.45 -14.94 -21.72
CA ALA A 355 -20.44 -15.01 -20.65
C ALA A 355 -20.07 -16.02 -19.55
N ASP A 356 -19.39 -17.12 -19.88
CA ASP A 356 -18.97 -18.11 -18.89
C ASP A 356 -17.83 -17.56 -18.00
N VAL A 357 -16.93 -16.77 -18.59
CA VAL A 357 -15.87 -16.05 -17.87
C VAL A 357 -16.50 -15.01 -16.92
N VAL A 358 -17.52 -14.27 -17.37
CA VAL A 358 -18.24 -13.30 -16.54
C VAL A 358 -18.95 -14.02 -15.39
N ALA A 359 -19.61 -15.15 -15.64
CA ALA A 359 -20.29 -15.93 -14.61
C ALA A 359 -19.31 -16.42 -13.52
N ALA A 360 -18.15 -16.95 -13.91
CA ALA A 360 -17.09 -17.37 -13.00
C ALA A 360 -16.54 -16.18 -12.17
N GLY A 361 -16.34 -15.02 -12.80
CA GLY A 361 -15.94 -13.79 -12.10
C GLY A 361 -16.98 -13.33 -11.09
N MET A 362 -18.27 -13.40 -11.43
CA MET A 362 -19.38 -13.05 -10.52
C MET A 362 -19.46 -14.00 -9.33
N GLU A 363 -19.18 -15.29 -9.48
CA GLU A 363 -19.15 -16.25 -8.36
C GLU A 363 -18.11 -15.86 -7.33
N ARG A 364 -16.90 -15.48 -7.76
CA ARG A 364 -15.89 -14.89 -6.87
C ARG A 364 -16.39 -13.62 -6.19
N MET A 365 -16.93 -12.68 -6.97
CA MET A 365 -17.36 -11.38 -6.45
C MET A 365 -18.45 -11.50 -5.38
N ARG A 366 -19.37 -12.46 -5.50
CA ARG A 366 -20.41 -12.74 -4.48
C ARG A 366 -19.82 -13.03 -3.10
N ILE A 367 -18.65 -13.67 -3.04
CA ILE A 367 -17.97 -14.00 -1.79
C ILE A 367 -17.06 -12.84 -1.35
N MET A 368 -16.26 -12.30 -2.27
CA MET A 368 -15.23 -11.32 -1.95
C MET A 368 -15.79 -9.96 -1.54
N CYS A 369 -16.83 -9.46 -2.22
CA CYS A 369 -17.40 -8.14 -1.92
C CYS A 369 -17.92 -8.03 -0.48
N PHE A 370 -18.49 -9.08 0.08
CA PHE A 370 -18.89 -9.12 1.50
C PHE A 370 -17.69 -9.29 2.43
N SER A 371 -16.68 -10.04 1.99
CA SER A 371 -15.48 -10.30 2.80
C SER A 371 -14.73 -9.03 3.16
N TYR A 372 -14.77 -7.99 2.31
CA TYR A 372 -14.13 -6.70 2.58
C TYR A 372 -14.71 -5.96 3.78
N CYS A 373 -15.98 -6.16 4.12
CA CYS A 373 -16.56 -5.64 5.36
C CYS A 373 -15.86 -6.21 6.61
N VAL A 374 -15.47 -7.48 6.55
CA VAL A 374 -14.69 -8.14 7.63
C VAL A 374 -13.25 -7.65 7.62
N SER A 375 -12.63 -7.51 6.44
CA SER A 375 -11.27 -6.96 6.30
C SER A 375 -11.15 -5.57 6.94
N ALA A 376 -12.19 -4.74 6.89
CA ALA A 376 -12.19 -3.42 7.51
C ALA A 376 -11.84 -3.47 9.02
N PHE A 377 -12.36 -4.46 9.75
CA PHE A 377 -12.07 -4.65 11.17
C PHE A 377 -10.61 -5.03 11.40
N MET A 378 -10.07 -5.91 10.57
CA MET A 378 -8.67 -6.32 10.64
C MET A 378 -7.74 -5.14 10.36
N ASP A 379 -7.86 -4.53 9.19
CA ASP A 379 -6.91 -3.54 8.69
C ASP A 379 -6.96 -2.21 9.49
N CYS A 380 -8.16 -1.75 9.88
CA CYS A 380 -8.28 -0.59 10.76
C CYS A 380 -7.69 -0.85 12.15
N THR A 381 -7.82 -2.06 12.69
CA THR A 381 -7.28 -2.39 14.02
C THR A 381 -5.75 -2.48 13.97
N ILE A 382 -5.17 -3.07 12.91
CA ILE A 382 -3.73 -3.05 12.66
C ILE A 382 -3.22 -1.60 12.56
N ALA A 383 -3.90 -0.77 11.77
CA ALA A 383 -3.56 0.63 11.62
C ALA A 383 -3.63 1.39 12.97
N ALA A 384 -4.62 1.11 13.79
CA ALA A 384 -4.76 1.66 15.14
C ALA A 384 -3.60 1.23 16.06
N CYS A 385 -3.24 -0.05 16.05
CA CYS A 385 -2.10 -0.56 16.82
C CYS A 385 -0.79 0.13 16.40
N ARG A 386 -0.59 0.30 15.07
CA ARG A 386 0.57 1.05 14.54
C ARG A 386 0.56 2.49 14.99
N GLY A 387 -0.59 3.17 14.99
CA GLY A 387 -0.76 4.52 15.50
C GLY A 387 -0.32 4.68 16.96
N LEU A 388 -0.48 3.63 17.77
CA LEU A 388 0.03 3.52 19.13
C LEU A 388 1.54 3.19 19.23
N GLY A 389 2.25 3.06 18.11
CA GLY A 389 3.65 2.66 18.06
C GLY A 389 3.88 1.14 18.23
N ARG A 390 2.87 0.32 17.97
CA ARG A 390 2.93 -1.14 18.08
C ARG A 390 2.74 -1.79 16.72
N SER A 391 3.83 -2.26 16.10
CA SER A 391 3.77 -2.88 14.76
C SER A 391 4.11 -4.38 14.80
N PHE A 392 5.05 -4.82 15.62
CA PHE A 392 5.57 -6.18 15.61
C PHE A 392 4.48 -7.24 15.89
N VAL A 393 3.78 -7.14 17.03
CA VAL A 393 2.77 -8.14 17.42
C VAL A 393 1.60 -8.18 16.43
N PRO A 394 0.99 -7.06 16.02
CA PRO A 394 0.00 -7.03 14.94
C PRO A 394 0.48 -7.72 13.66
N THR A 395 1.70 -7.44 13.23
CA THR A 395 2.27 -8.09 12.04
C THR A 395 2.34 -9.61 12.19
N VAL A 396 2.79 -10.12 13.35
CA VAL A 396 2.82 -11.57 13.62
C VAL A 396 1.41 -12.17 13.59
N ILE A 397 0.43 -11.52 14.20
CA ILE A 397 -0.97 -11.98 14.19
C ILE A 397 -1.48 -12.09 12.75
N VAL A 398 -1.22 -11.08 11.92
CA VAL A 398 -1.64 -11.08 10.52
C VAL A 398 -0.93 -12.18 9.72
N ILE A 399 0.38 -12.33 9.88
CA ILE A 399 1.13 -13.37 9.18
C ILE A 399 0.56 -14.75 9.52
N MET A 400 0.33 -15.02 10.79
CA MET A 400 -0.21 -16.32 11.22
C MET A 400 -1.67 -16.51 10.83
N GLY A 401 -2.52 -15.52 11.10
CA GLY A 401 -3.97 -15.61 10.87
C GLY A 401 -4.40 -15.46 9.41
N SER A 402 -3.66 -14.68 8.62
CA SER A 402 -4.02 -14.48 7.21
C SER A 402 -3.11 -15.19 6.24
N CYS A 403 -1.79 -15.21 6.42
CA CYS A 403 -0.89 -15.81 5.43
C CYS A 403 -0.71 -17.31 5.66
N VAL A 404 -0.26 -17.72 6.85
CA VAL A 404 -0.04 -19.15 7.18
C VAL A 404 -1.37 -19.93 7.12
N PHE A 405 -2.43 -19.38 7.69
CA PHE A 405 -3.76 -19.98 7.66
C PHE A 405 -4.23 -20.22 6.22
N ARG A 406 -4.01 -19.27 5.29
CA ARG A 406 -4.40 -19.44 3.88
C ARG A 406 -3.65 -20.57 3.19
N VAL A 407 -2.35 -20.68 3.45
CA VAL A 407 -1.54 -21.76 2.90
C VAL A 407 -2.08 -23.11 3.42
N ILE A 408 -2.30 -23.24 4.73
CA ILE A 408 -2.88 -24.46 5.31
C ILE A 408 -4.25 -24.78 4.69
N TRP A 409 -5.12 -23.77 4.55
CA TRP A 409 -6.45 -23.94 3.95
C TRP A 409 -6.39 -24.48 2.51
N VAL A 410 -5.49 -23.95 1.69
CA VAL A 410 -5.34 -24.41 0.29
C VAL A 410 -4.92 -25.88 0.24
N TYR A 411 -4.00 -26.32 1.10
CA TYR A 411 -3.51 -27.71 1.10
C TYR A 411 -4.38 -28.68 1.90
N THR A 412 -5.39 -28.20 2.62
CA THR A 412 -6.29 -29.06 3.41
C THR A 412 -7.73 -28.96 2.91
N ILE A 413 -8.43 -27.91 3.26
CA ILE A 413 -9.87 -27.74 2.99
C ILE A 413 -10.12 -27.62 1.49
N PHE A 414 -9.39 -26.74 0.80
CA PHE A 414 -9.56 -26.59 -0.63
C PHE A 414 -9.14 -27.86 -1.39
N ALA A 415 -8.04 -28.51 -1.00
CA ALA A 415 -7.60 -29.76 -1.61
C ALA A 415 -8.63 -30.89 -1.47
N HIS A 416 -9.46 -30.87 -0.39
CA HIS A 416 -10.50 -31.87 -0.18
C HIS A 416 -11.77 -31.58 -0.98
N PHE A 417 -12.27 -30.35 -0.93
CA PHE A 417 -13.55 -29.98 -1.57
C PHE A 417 -13.41 -29.58 -3.05
N HIS A 418 -12.29 -29.00 -3.44
CA HIS A 418 -11.93 -28.54 -4.78
C HIS A 418 -13.05 -27.78 -5.51
N THR A 419 -13.68 -26.82 -4.83
CA THR A 419 -14.74 -25.95 -5.38
C THR A 419 -14.35 -24.50 -5.32
N ILE A 420 -14.91 -23.65 -6.22
CA ILE A 420 -14.69 -22.21 -6.24
C ILE A 420 -15.06 -21.58 -4.90
N PRO A 421 -16.23 -21.86 -4.29
CA PRO A 421 -16.54 -21.32 -2.98
C PRO A 421 -15.57 -21.76 -1.89
N SER A 422 -15.11 -23.02 -1.88
CA SER A 422 -14.16 -23.50 -0.87
C SER A 422 -12.81 -22.79 -0.95
N LEU A 423 -12.42 -22.33 -2.14
CA LEU A 423 -11.22 -21.50 -2.30
C LEU A 423 -11.41 -20.08 -1.76
N TYR A 424 -12.49 -19.38 -2.10
CA TYR A 424 -12.64 -17.98 -1.72
C TYR A 424 -13.14 -17.77 -0.28
N LEU A 425 -13.81 -18.73 0.32
CA LEU A 425 -14.19 -18.68 1.74
C LEU A 425 -12.99 -18.54 2.68
N LEU A 426 -11.79 -18.95 2.23
CA LEU A 426 -10.54 -18.76 3.00
C LEU A 426 -10.33 -17.30 3.42
N TYR A 427 -10.79 -16.33 2.61
CA TYR A 427 -10.64 -14.90 2.92
C TYR A 427 -11.51 -14.50 4.12
N ILE A 428 -12.80 -14.92 4.13
CA ILE A 428 -13.71 -14.62 5.24
C ILE A 428 -13.17 -15.20 6.55
N PHE A 429 -12.80 -16.47 6.56
CA PHE A 429 -12.30 -17.15 7.76
C PHE A 429 -10.98 -16.55 8.23
N SER A 430 -10.00 -16.37 7.33
CA SER A 430 -8.71 -15.80 7.69
C SER A 430 -8.83 -14.39 8.25
N TRP A 431 -9.63 -13.54 7.61
CA TRP A 431 -9.84 -12.15 8.07
C TRP A 431 -10.62 -12.09 9.37
N THR A 432 -11.62 -12.96 9.59
CA THR A 432 -12.39 -13.02 10.84
C THR A 432 -11.50 -13.42 12.02
N ILE A 433 -10.70 -14.50 11.87
CA ILE A 433 -9.79 -14.97 12.92
C ILE A 433 -8.74 -13.90 13.24
N THR A 434 -8.15 -13.31 12.18
CA THR A 434 -7.14 -12.27 12.33
C THR A 434 -7.73 -11.03 13.00
N ALA A 435 -8.91 -10.56 12.56
CA ALA A 435 -9.59 -9.41 13.14
C ALA A 435 -9.90 -9.61 14.62
N ALA A 436 -10.41 -10.80 15.00
CA ALA A 436 -10.70 -11.12 16.39
C ALA A 436 -9.41 -11.05 17.26
N ALA A 437 -8.32 -11.66 16.78
CA ALA A 437 -7.04 -11.63 17.49
C ALA A 437 -6.47 -10.20 17.61
N GLU A 438 -6.55 -9.40 16.53
CA GLU A 438 -6.11 -8.00 16.52
C GLU A 438 -6.92 -7.13 17.47
N ILE A 439 -8.25 -7.27 17.48
CA ILE A 439 -9.12 -6.51 18.38
C ILE A 439 -8.82 -6.88 19.84
N LEU A 440 -8.63 -8.15 20.16
CA LEU A 440 -8.25 -8.58 21.50
C LEU A 440 -6.90 -7.99 21.94
N TYR A 441 -5.92 -7.99 21.02
CA TYR A 441 -4.63 -7.37 21.28
C TYR A 441 -4.74 -5.86 21.48
N PHE A 442 -5.49 -5.17 20.63
CA PHE A 442 -5.74 -3.72 20.74
C PHE A 442 -6.40 -3.34 22.06
N ILE A 443 -7.43 -4.09 22.49
CA ILE A 443 -8.09 -3.88 23.78
C ILE A 443 -7.08 -4.03 24.94
N ARG A 444 -6.22 -5.06 24.88
CA ARG A 444 -5.16 -5.24 25.90
C ARG A 444 -4.18 -4.06 25.91
N CYS A 445 -3.77 -3.56 24.76
CA CYS A 445 -2.93 -2.39 24.64
C CYS A 445 -3.60 -1.16 25.28
N CYS A 446 -4.87 -0.90 24.95
CA CYS A 446 -5.62 0.23 25.49
C CYS A 446 -5.81 0.15 27.00
N ARG A 447 -6.06 -1.05 27.57
CA ARG A 447 -6.16 -1.25 29.03
C ARG A 447 -4.85 -0.94 29.72
N ARG A 448 -3.71 -1.44 29.23
CA ARG A 448 -2.38 -1.14 29.80
C ARG A 448 -2.06 0.35 29.80
N LEU A 449 -2.50 1.07 28.77
CA LEU A 449 -2.31 2.52 28.68
C LEU A 449 -3.17 3.31 29.69
N ARG A 450 -4.30 2.76 30.13
CA ARG A 450 -5.12 3.34 31.21
C ARG A 450 -4.46 3.12 32.60
N THR A 451 -4.00 1.89 32.87
CA THR A 451 -3.39 1.55 34.17
C THR A 451 -2.05 2.25 34.43
N ALA A 452 -1.24 2.48 33.40
CA ALA A 452 0.04 3.19 33.51
C ALA A 452 -0.08 4.70 33.85
N GLN A 453 -1.29 5.25 33.93
CA GLN A 453 -1.53 6.65 34.29
C GLN A 453 -2.21 6.79 35.65
N THR A 454 -2.73 5.71 36.21
CA THR A 454 -3.33 5.69 37.55
C THR A 454 -2.32 5.25 38.62
N ALA A 455 -1.14 4.83 38.21
CA ALA A 455 0.04 4.57 39.05
C ALA A 455 1.06 5.70 38.89
#